data_9f2ae147bb2d1c0d6410c23cc467c0f4
#
_entry.id   9f2ae147bb2d1c0d6410c23cc467c0f4
#
_cell.length_a   1.000
_cell.length_b   1.000
_cell.length_c   1.000
_cell.angle_alpha   90.00
_cell.angle_beta   90.00
_cell.angle_gamma   90.00
#
_symmetry.space_group_name_H-M   'P 1'
#
loop_
_entity.id
_entity.type
_entity.pdbx_description
1 polymer ?
#
loop_
_entity_poly.entity_id
_entity_poly.type
_entity_poly.pdbx_seq_one_letter_code
_entity_poly.pdbx_strand_id
1 'polypeptide(L)'
;MGKNKKILLVENDVPSVKVIKYFLHEVYEVDHAFDGISALKLIKENKYSVILMDINLGLGMNGLEVISKIKNLPEYNHVPIVAVTAYAMRGDKEKFLEYGCSHYLSKPFFKNDLLSLLTSII
;
A
#
# COMPACT_ATOMS: atom_id res chain seq x y z
N MET A 1 -11.54 7.89 -21.23
CA MET A 1 -11.75 7.54 -19.85
C MET A 1 -10.50 7.61 -19.06
N GLY A 2 -10.47 8.38 -18.12
CA GLY A 2 -9.32 8.57 -17.27
C GLY A 2 -9.18 7.54 -16.20
N LYS A 3 -8.09 7.66 -15.47
CA LYS A 3 -7.83 6.85 -14.31
C LYS A 3 -8.66 7.43 -13.16
N ASN A 4 -9.74 6.76 -12.81
CA ASN A 4 -10.69 7.27 -11.83
C ASN A 4 -10.24 7.10 -10.40
N LYS A 5 -9.41 6.10 -10.16
CA LYS A 5 -9.05 5.72 -8.79
C LYS A 5 -7.60 6.03 -8.51
N LYS A 6 -7.36 6.52 -7.31
CA LYS A 6 -6.05 6.96 -6.89
C LYS A 6 -5.51 6.01 -5.83
N ILE A 7 -4.28 5.59 -6.01
CA ILE A 7 -3.60 4.65 -5.12
C ILE A 7 -2.43 5.36 -4.45
N LEU A 8 -2.26 5.15 -3.16
CA LEU A 8 -1.04 5.58 -2.48
C LEU A 8 -0.11 4.39 -2.36
N LEU A 9 1.11 4.55 -2.85
CA LEU A 9 2.16 3.54 -2.73
C LEU A 9 3.18 4.04 -1.70
N VAL A 10 3.36 3.29 -0.63
CA VAL A 10 4.35 3.60 0.40
C VAL A 10 5.46 2.56 0.31
N GLU A 11 6.62 2.98 -0.18
CA GLU A 11 7.71 2.07 -0.53
C GLU A 11 9.02 2.85 -0.53
N ASN A 12 10.06 2.33 0.11
CA ASN A 12 11.35 3.01 0.17
C ASN A 12 12.37 2.49 -0.84
N ASP A 13 12.09 1.40 -1.52
CA ASP A 13 13.01 0.81 -2.51
C ASP A 13 12.72 1.38 -3.89
N VAL A 14 13.66 2.18 -4.42
CA VAL A 14 13.45 2.87 -5.69
C VAL A 14 13.12 1.93 -6.86
N PRO A 15 13.85 0.81 -7.06
CA PRO A 15 13.47 -0.13 -8.12
C PRO A 15 12.06 -0.66 -7.96
N SER A 16 11.64 -0.99 -6.75
CA SER A 16 10.26 -1.47 -6.50
C SER A 16 9.24 -0.41 -6.86
N VAL A 17 9.51 0.85 -6.51
CA VAL A 17 8.61 1.96 -6.85
C VAL A 17 8.41 2.03 -8.35
N LYS A 18 9.50 1.97 -9.11
CA LYS A 18 9.44 2.07 -10.57
C LYS A 18 8.64 0.94 -11.18
N VAL A 19 8.85 -0.29 -10.69
CA VAL A 19 8.14 -1.46 -11.21
C VAL A 19 6.65 -1.35 -10.92
N ILE A 20 6.29 -1.03 -9.68
CA ILE A 20 4.89 -0.95 -9.29
C ILE A 20 4.18 0.18 -10.04
N LYS A 21 4.80 1.34 -10.16
CA LYS A 21 4.22 2.43 -10.94
C LYS A 21 4.02 2.03 -12.39
N TYR A 22 4.98 1.32 -12.96
CA TYR A 22 4.87 0.85 -14.34
C TYR A 22 3.68 -0.10 -14.49
N PHE A 23 3.50 -1.02 -13.54
CA PHE A 23 2.39 -1.96 -13.57
C PHE A 23 1.03 -1.25 -13.52
N LEU A 24 0.94 -0.13 -12.82
CA LEU A 24 -0.34 0.51 -12.52
C LEU A 24 -0.67 1.73 -13.39
N HIS A 25 0.30 2.29 -14.10
CA HIS A 25 0.15 3.62 -14.72
C HIS A 25 -0.98 3.74 -15.74
N GLU A 26 -1.36 2.64 -16.40
CA GLU A 26 -2.43 2.69 -17.39
C GLU A 26 -3.82 2.58 -16.78
N VAL A 27 -3.92 2.08 -15.55
CA VAL A 27 -5.20 1.77 -14.92
C VAL A 27 -5.53 2.73 -13.78
N TYR A 28 -4.53 3.12 -13.01
CA TYR A 28 -4.72 3.92 -11.81
C TYR A 28 -3.80 5.13 -11.78
N GLU A 29 -4.21 6.14 -11.03
CA GLU A 29 -3.35 7.24 -10.67
C GLU A 29 -2.61 6.88 -9.39
N VAL A 30 -1.29 7.04 -9.37
CA VAL A 30 -0.46 6.58 -8.26
C VAL A 30 0.34 7.74 -7.67
N ASP A 31 0.15 8.00 -6.39
CA ASP A 31 1.03 8.86 -5.62
C ASP A 31 2.00 7.99 -4.84
N HIS A 32 3.16 8.51 -4.54
CA HIS A 32 4.20 7.74 -3.88
C HIS A 32 4.75 8.47 -2.66
N ALA A 33 4.96 7.72 -1.58
CA ALA A 33 5.66 8.18 -0.38
C ALA A 33 6.80 7.21 -0.08
N PHE A 34 7.98 7.76 0.25
CA PHE A 34 9.14 6.92 0.58
C PHE A 34 9.14 6.44 2.03
N ASP A 35 8.38 7.09 2.90
CA ASP A 35 8.38 6.74 4.32
C ASP A 35 7.01 6.99 4.94
N GLY A 36 6.87 6.63 6.22
CA GLY A 36 5.59 6.73 6.91
C GLY A 36 5.14 8.17 7.14
N ILE A 37 6.06 9.06 7.44
CA ILE A 37 5.73 10.46 7.69
C ILE A 37 5.17 11.10 6.43
N SER A 38 5.82 10.89 5.30
CA SER A 38 5.35 11.39 4.02
C SER A 38 3.99 10.80 3.65
N ALA A 39 3.80 9.50 3.93
CA ALA A 39 2.53 8.84 3.68
C ALA A 39 1.40 9.48 4.48
N LEU A 40 1.64 9.70 5.78
CA LEU A 40 0.63 10.30 6.64
C LEU A 40 0.27 11.72 6.19
N LYS A 41 1.25 12.46 5.68
CA LYS A 41 0.99 13.78 5.13
C LYS A 41 0.10 13.71 3.90
N LEU A 42 0.42 12.79 2.98
CA LEU A 42 -0.36 12.65 1.74
C LEU A 42 -1.81 12.23 2.01
N ILE A 43 -2.06 11.34 2.95
CA ILE A 43 -3.42 10.91 3.22
C ILE A 43 -4.29 12.01 3.85
N LYS A 44 -3.67 12.99 4.48
CA LYS A 44 -4.42 14.13 5.01
C LYS A 44 -4.83 15.10 3.91
N GLU A 45 -4.09 15.14 2.82
CA GLU A 45 -4.31 16.07 1.72
C GLU A 45 -5.07 15.48 0.55
N ASN A 46 -5.19 14.16 0.48
CA ASN A 46 -5.76 13.46 -0.66
C ASN A 46 -6.68 12.35 -0.22
N LYS A 47 -7.49 11.86 -1.16
CA LYS A 47 -8.33 10.68 -0.93
C LYS A 47 -7.83 9.55 -1.82
N TYR A 48 -7.57 8.41 -1.21
CA TYR A 48 -7.10 7.23 -1.92
C TYR A 48 -8.11 6.10 -1.82
N SER A 49 -8.22 5.33 -2.90
CA SER A 49 -9.12 4.18 -2.94
C SER A 49 -8.50 2.95 -2.28
N VAL A 50 -7.18 2.88 -2.32
CA VAL A 50 -6.43 1.77 -1.70
C VAL A 50 -5.03 2.26 -1.39
N ILE A 51 -4.42 1.66 -0.39
CA ILE A 51 -3.03 1.96 -0.01
C ILE A 51 -2.22 0.68 -0.14
N LEU A 52 -1.12 0.76 -0.90
CA LEU A 52 -0.14 -0.32 -0.98
C LEU A 52 0.99 0.04 -0.02
N MET A 53 1.18 -0.78 1.01
CA MET A 53 2.10 -0.48 2.09
C MET A 53 3.21 -1.50 2.17
N ASP A 54 4.44 -1.08 1.90
CA ASP A 54 5.60 -1.92 2.17
C ASP A 54 5.78 -1.98 3.69
N ILE A 55 5.91 -3.18 4.22
CA ILE A 55 6.04 -3.36 5.66
C ILE A 55 7.43 -2.96 6.13
N ASN A 56 8.46 -3.17 5.32
CA ASN A 56 9.83 -2.80 5.68
C ASN A 56 10.20 -1.47 5.05
N LEU A 57 10.00 -0.39 5.79
CA LEU A 57 10.30 0.98 5.31
C LEU A 57 11.67 1.48 5.75
N GLY A 58 12.54 0.59 6.25
CA GLY A 58 13.88 0.99 6.67
C GLY A 58 13.86 1.67 8.03
N LEU A 59 14.67 2.72 8.18
CA LEU A 59 14.76 3.46 9.43
C LEU A 59 13.52 4.31 9.67
N GLY A 60 13.18 4.49 10.94
CA GLY A 60 12.03 5.29 11.33
C GLY A 60 10.79 4.44 11.54
N MET A 61 9.63 5.00 11.23
CA MET A 61 8.36 4.32 11.42
C MET A 61 8.23 3.15 10.44
N ASN A 62 7.95 1.93 10.95
CA ASN A 62 7.76 0.78 10.08
C ASN A 62 6.34 0.78 9.49
N GLY A 63 6.13 -0.07 8.49
CA GLY A 63 4.85 -0.12 7.78
C GLY A 63 3.67 -0.45 8.66
N LEU A 64 3.85 -1.33 9.65
CA LEU A 64 2.76 -1.72 10.55
C LEU A 64 2.30 -0.54 11.42
N GLU A 65 3.24 0.28 11.89
CA GLU A 65 2.90 1.47 12.65
C GLU A 65 2.13 2.47 11.80
N VAL A 66 2.52 2.64 10.54
CA VAL A 66 1.83 3.53 9.60
C VAL A 66 0.40 3.05 9.39
N ILE A 67 0.22 1.75 9.16
CA ILE A 67 -1.10 1.16 8.95
C ILE A 67 -2.00 1.45 10.15
N SER A 68 -1.49 1.23 11.35
CA SER A 68 -2.26 1.47 12.57
C SER A 68 -2.70 2.92 12.66
N LYS A 69 -1.81 3.86 12.36
CA LYS A 69 -2.15 5.29 12.39
C LYS A 69 -3.19 5.66 11.35
N ILE A 70 -3.07 5.09 10.14
CA ILE A 70 -4.04 5.35 9.08
C ILE A 70 -5.42 4.82 9.46
N LYS A 71 -5.49 3.62 10.00
CA LYS A 71 -6.76 3.00 10.38
C LYS A 71 -7.47 3.73 11.52
N ASN A 72 -6.74 4.48 12.31
CA ASN A 72 -7.35 5.29 13.36
C ASN A 72 -7.94 6.60 12.85
N LEU A 73 -7.72 6.94 11.58
CA LEU A 73 -8.32 8.13 10.99
C LEU A 73 -9.72 7.78 10.48
N PRO A 74 -10.76 8.53 10.88
CA PRO A 74 -12.12 8.22 10.46
C PRO A 74 -12.31 8.14 8.94
N GLU A 75 -11.60 8.98 8.18
CA GLU A 75 -11.69 9.03 6.73
C GLU A 75 -11.10 7.78 6.08
N TYR A 76 -10.27 7.05 6.80
CA TYR A 76 -9.54 5.91 6.24
C TYR A 76 -9.83 4.58 6.92
N ASN A 77 -10.73 4.54 7.90
CA ASN A 77 -10.99 3.29 8.62
C ASN A 77 -11.60 2.22 7.73
N HIS A 78 -12.18 2.58 6.59
CA HIS A 78 -12.78 1.65 5.64
C HIS A 78 -11.95 1.47 4.36
N VAL A 79 -10.85 2.21 4.20
CA VAL A 79 -10.03 2.12 2.98
C VAL A 79 -9.14 0.89 3.05
N PRO A 80 -9.16 0.04 2.02
CA PRO A 80 -8.31 -1.16 2.02
C PRO A 80 -6.82 -0.81 2.05
N ILE A 81 -6.07 -1.54 2.86
CA ILE A 81 -4.62 -1.45 2.88
C ILE A 81 -4.06 -2.81 2.53
N VAL A 82 -3.24 -2.86 1.49
CA VAL A 82 -2.57 -4.07 1.05
C VAL A 82 -1.13 -4.04 1.55
N ALA A 83 -0.77 -4.97 2.42
CA ALA A 83 0.61 -5.10 2.85
C ALA A 83 1.42 -5.75 1.73
N VAL A 84 2.53 -5.12 1.35
CA VAL A 84 3.43 -5.63 0.33
C VAL A 84 4.76 -5.92 1.00
N THR A 85 5.23 -7.16 0.93
CA THR A 85 6.41 -7.54 1.69
C THR A 85 7.18 -8.68 1.04
N ALA A 86 8.52 -8.64 1.15
CA ALA A 86 9.40 -9.73 0.74
C ALA A 86 9.49 -10.80 1.85
N TYR A 87 8.99 -10.49 3.04
CA TYR A 87 9.17 -11.35 4.22
C TYR A 87 7.84 -11.92 4.71
N ALA A 88 7.06 -12.50 3.79
CA ALA A 88 5.80 -13.13 4.15
C ALA A 88 6.08 -14.52 4.74
N MET A 89 6.25 -14.59 6.05
CA MET A 89 6.48 -15.83 6.77
C MET A 89 5.19 -16.37 7.38
N ARG A 90 5.21 -17.61 7.80
CA ARG A 90 4.05 -18.21 8.45
C ARG A 90 3.65 -17.37 9.66
N GLY A 91 2.37 -17.03 9.76
CA GLY A 91 1.85 -16.21 10.84
C GLY A 91 1.86 -14.72 10.57
N ASP A 92 2.61 -14.27 9.57
CA ASP A 92 2.68 -12.83 9.27
C ASP A 92 1.36 -12.29 8.74
N LYS A 93 0.62 -13.10 8.00
CA LYS A 93 -0.68 -12.68 7.48
C LYS A 93 -1.63 -12.29 8.60
N GLU A 94 -1.70 -13.09 9.65
CA GLU A 94 -2.54 -12.81 10.79
C GLU A 94 -2.09 -11.53 11.50
N LYS A 95 -0.79 -11.34 11.62
CA LYS A 95 -0.23 -10.14 12.22
C LYS A 95 -0.60 -8.90 11.41
N PHE A 96 -0.48 -8.97 10.08
CA PHE A 96 -0.83 -7.85 9.23
C PHE A 96 -2.30 -7.50 9.36
N LEU A 97 -3.17 -8.51 9.41
CA LEU A 97 -4.61 -8.28 9.57
C LEU A 97 -4.92 -7.62 10.91
N GLU A 98 -4.22 -8.01 11.98
CA GLU A 98 -4.41 -7.40 13.30
C GLU A 98 -4.08 -5.91 13.30
N TYR A 99 -3.10 -5.49 12.51
CA TYR A 99 -2.73 -4.08 12.41
C TYR A 99 -3.66 -3.28 11.52
N GLY A 100 -4.49 -3.94 10.72
CA GLY A 100 -5.49 -3.26 9.91
C GLY A 100 -5.37 -3.46 8.42
N CYS A 101 -4.46 -4.33 7.94
CA CYS A 101 -4.39 -4.66 6.53
C CYS A 101 -5.59 -5.50 6.14
N SER A 102 -6.14 -5.23 4.95
CA SER A 102 -7.23 -6.06 4.42
C SER A 102 -6.70 -7.22 3.59
N HIS A 103 -5.52 -7.05 3.00
CA HIS A 103 -4.91 -8.04 2.11
C HIS A 103 -3.40 -7.96 2.23
N TYR A 104 -2.71 -8.97 1.68
CA TYR A 104 -1.26 -8.86 1.55
C TYR A 104 -0.79 -9.47 0.23
N LEU A 105 0.38 -9.04 -0.23
CA LEU A 105 0.96 -9.50 -1.47
C LEU A 105 2.46 -9.70 -1.25
N SER A 106 2.95 -10.92 -1.52
CA SER A 106 4.36 -11.26 -1.34
C SER A 106 5.18 -10.82 -2.54
N LYS A 107 6.35 -10.23 -2.27
CA LYS A 107 7.33 -9.94 -3.33
C LYS A 107 8.17 -11.18 -3.58
N PRO A 108 8.60 -11.42 -4.81
CA PRO A 108 8.22 -10.70 -6.02
C PRO A 108 6.85 -11.15 -6.52
N PHE A 109 6.18 -10.27 -7.26
CA PHE A 109 4.89 -10.60 -7.85
C PHE A 109 4.85 -10.12 -9.29
N PHE A 110 3.95 -10.70 -10.08
CA PHE A 110 3.77 -10.31 -11.46
C PHE A 110 2.71 -9.21 -11.56
N LYS A 111 2.73 -8.50 -12.68
CA LYS A 111 1.76 -7.45 -12.95
C LYS A 111 0.33 -7.94 -12.76
N ASN A 112 0.02 -9.12 -13.29
CA ASN A 112 -1.34 -9.67 -13.20
C ASN A 112 -1.76 -9.98 -11.76
N ASP A 113 -0.82 -10.38 -10.91
CA ASP A 113 -1.12 -10.63 -9.51
C ASP A 113 -1.60 -9.35 -8.83
N LEU A 114 -0.89 -8.27 -9.07
CA LEU A 114 -1.23 -6.97 -8.48
C LEU A 114 -2.55 -6.44 -9.04
N LEU A 115 -2.70 -6.45 -10.37
CA LEU A 115 -3.90 -5.92 -11.00
C LEU A 115 -5.14 -6.73 -10.64
N SER A 116 -5.04 -8.06 -10.58
CA SER A 116 -6.16 -8.90 -10.20
C SER A 116 -6.60 -8.62 -8.76
N LEU A 117 -5.63 -8.48 -7.86
CA LEU A 117 -5.94 -8.17 -6.47
C LEU A 117 -6.65 -6.82 -6.36
N LEU A 118 -6.11 -5.79 -6.99
CA LEU A 118 -6.70 -4.46 -6.93
C LEU A 118 -8.09 -4.42 -7.55
N THR A 119 -8.29 -5.10 -8.67
CA THR A 119 -9.59 -5.15 -9.32
C THR A 119 -10.64 -5.80 -8.40
N SER A 120 -10.23 -6.80 -7.62
CA SER A 120 -11.16 -7.45 -6.68
C SER A 120 -11.48 -6.58 -5.48
N ILE A 121 -10.64 -5.61 -5.15
CA ILE A 121 -10.81 -4.75 -3.99
C ILE A 121 -11.55 -3.47 -4.36
N ILE A 122 -11.21 -2.90 -5.47
CA ILE A 122 -11.74 -1.62 -5.91
C ILE A 122 -12.24 -1.70 -7.34
#